data_baf45a7747695c0a8c57bbf61c96c15a
#
_entry.id   baf45a7747695c0a8c57bbf61c96c15a
#
_cell.length_a   1.000
_cell.length_b   1.000
_cell.length_c   1.000
_cell.angle_alpha   90.00
_cell.angle_beta   90.00
_cell.angle_gamma   90.00
#
_symmetry.space_group_name_H-M   'P 1'
#
loop_
_entity.id
_entity.type
_entity.pdbx_description
1 polymer ?
#
loop_
_entity_poly.entity_id
_entity_poly.type
_entity_poly.pdbx_seq_one_letter_code
_entity_poly.pdbx_strand_id
1 'polypeptide(L)'
;HGAGIGVPVEDEVSGKITHINGVDSMKDKVITLKLDIRYPVTFKGDELFPKIEAHVAQAGGKAILNHNTSPCYKPADTQEIKTLLAAYDHVTGEKGVPYTIGGGTYAKHFDNAVAFGPHFRGMPNPCGEGKGEEHMPDECNSVDYMMKALKIYIISLIGLNELSL
;
A
#
# COMPACT_ATOMS: atom_id res chain seq x y z
N HIS A 1 -1.15 -16.80 -0.45
CA HIS A 1 -2.29 -15.95 -0.85
C HIS A 1 -3.57 -16.35 -0.09
N GLY A 2 -3.55 -16.32 1.22
CA GLY A 2 -4.73 -16.45 2.07
C GLY A 2 -5.32 -17.86 2.28
N ALA A 3 -4.99 -18.84 1.47
CA ALA A 3 -5.52 -20.21 1.63
C ALA A 3 -5.15 -20.83 2.99
N GLY A 4 -3.92 -20.65 3.45
CA GLY A 4 -3.44 -21.17 4.74
C GLY A 4 -4.10 -20.55 5.97
N ILE A 5 -4.81 -19.43 5.79
CA ILE A 5 -5.57 -18.75 6.84
C ILE A 5 -7.08 -18.72 6.55
N GLY A 6 -7.55 -19.49 5.57
CA GLY A 6 -8.96 -19.66 5.25
C GLY A 6 -9.64 -18.53 4.46
N VAL A 7 -8.88 -17.57 3.92
CA VAL A 7 -9.41 -16.40 3.19
C VAL A 7 -8.66 -16.13 1.89
N PRO A 8 -8.77 -17.01 0.87
CA PRO A 8 -8.13 -16.84 -0.43
C PRO A 8 -8.90 -15.82 -1.30
N VAL A 9 -8.84 -14.53 -0.92
CA VAL A 9 -9.56 -13.46 -1.61
C VAL A 9 -8.65 -12.64 -2.51
N GLU A 10 -9.22 -12.12 -3.60
CA GLU A 10 -8.56 -11.22 -4.55
C GLU A 10 -9.57 -10.25 -5.18
N ASP A 11 -9.08 -9.12 -5.69
CA ASP A 11 -9.84 -8.21 -6.52
C ASP A 11 -9.02 -7.73 -7.73
N GLU A 12 -9.71 -7.11 -8.69
CA GLU A 12 -9.07 -6.59 -9.92
C GLU A 12 -8.25 -5.32 -9.66
N VAL A 13 -8.51 -4.61 -8.57
CA VAL A 13 -7.90 -3.31 -8.25
C VAL A 13 -6.56 -3.47 -7.55
N SER A 14 -6.53 -4.30 -6.50
CA SER A 14 -5.37 -4.45 -5.62
C SER A 14 -4.80 -5.86 -5.56
N GLY A 15 -5.39 -6.79 -6.31
CA GLY A 15 -4.89 -8.16 -6.45
C GLY A 15 -5.22 -9.05 -5.26
N LYS A 16 -4.29 -9.94 -4.94
CA LYS A 16 -4.50 -11.01 -3.95
C LYS A 16 -4.19 -10.54 -2.53
N ILE A 17 -4.94 -11.09 -1.56
CA ILE A 17 -4.56 -11.00 -0.15
C ILE A 17 -3.14 -11.50 0.06
N THR A 18 -2.38 -10.79 0.85
CA THR A 18 -1.04 -11.21 1.28
C THR A 18 -0.98 -11.28 2.79
N HIS A 19 -0.15 -12.15 3.30
CA HIS A 19 0.17 -12.21 4.73
C HIS A 19 1.62 -12.60 4.94
N ILE A 20 2.18 -12.08 5.99
CA ILE A 20 3.52 -12.45 6.46
C ILE A 20 3.44 -12.83 7.92
N ASN A 21 4.18 -13.86 8.30
CA ASN A 21 4.39 -14.22 9.67
C ASN A 21 5.58 -13.41 10.20
N GLY A 22 5.30 -12.46 11.07
CA GLY A 22 6.30 -11.52 11.56
C GLY A 22 7.02 -11.95 12.83
N VAL A 23 6.33 -12.66 13.71
CA VAL A 23 6.89 -13.10 15.00
C VAL A 23 6.27 -14.41 15.41
N ASP A 24 7.13 -15.37 15.73
CA ASP A 24 6.76 -16.66 16.30
C ASP A 24 7.31 -16.76 17.71
N SER A 25 6.49 -17.24 18.63
CA SER A 25 6.92 -17.50 20.00
C SER A 25 6.29 -18.78 20.53
N MET A 26 6.98 -19.44 21.43
CA MET A 26 6.45 -20.58 22.16
C MET A 26 6.62 -20.36 23.65
N LYS A 27 5.52 -20.43 24.40
CA LYS A 27 5.50 -20.36 25.86
C LYS A 27 4.50 -21.38 26.41
N ASP A 28 4.88 -22.11 27.42
CA ASP A 28 4.01 -23.09 28.12
C ASP A 28 3.32 -24.07 27.16
N LYS A 29 4.03 -24.55 26.15
CA LYS A 29 3.56 -25.43 25.07
C LYS A 29 2.51 -24.78 24.13
N VAL A 30 2.32 -23.48 24.22
CA VAL A 30 1.46 -22.71 23.29
C VAL A 30 2.35 -22.01 22.27
N ILE A 31 2.07 -22.25 20.99
CA ILE A 31 2.71 -21.54 19.86
C ILE A 31 1.83 -20.33 19.54
N THR A 32 2.44 -19.16 19.50
CA THR A 32 1.79 -17.91 19.08
C THR A 32 2.44 -17.42 17.80
N LEU A 33 1.62 -17.24 16.76
CA LEU A 33 2.02 -16.67 15.48
C LEU A 33 1.40 -15.28 15.36
N LYS A 34 2.22 -14.27 15.05
CA LYS A 34 1.75 -12.91 14.76
C LYS A 34 1.76 -12.68 13.25
N LEU A 35 0.58 -12.57 12.66
CA LEU A 35 0.41 -12.35 11.23
C LEU A 35 0.10 -10.88 10.94
N ASP A 36 0.80 -10.31 9.96
CA ASP A 36 0.40 -9.08 9.28
C ASP A 36 -0.33 -9.48 7.99
N ILE A 37 -1.60 -9.12 7.88
CA ILE A 37 -2.47 -9.48 6.77
C ILE A 37 -2.87 -8.22 6.04
N ARG A 38 -2.64 -8.20 4.72
CA ARG A 38 -3.02 -7.12 3.83
C ARG A 38 -4.04 -7.65 2.84
N TYR A 39 -5.27 -7.19 2.98
CA TYR A 39 -6.40 -7.64 2.18
C TYR A 39 -6.77 -6.63 1.08
N PRO A 40 -7.39 -7.09 -0.01
CA PRO A 40 -7.76 -6.25 -1.13
C PRO A 40 -8.77 -5.16 -0.75
N VAL A 41 -8.73 -4.05 -1.48
CA VAL A 41 -9.48 -2.82 -1.15
C VAL A 41 -11.00 -2.97 -1.18
N THR A 42 -11.52 -3.97 -1.88
CA THR A 42 -12.96 -4.26 -1.96
C THR A 42 -13.49 -5.10 -0.80
N PHE A 43 -12.61 -5.56 0.08
CA PHE A 43 -12.97 -6.39 1.25
C PHE A 43 -12.86 -5.58 2.55
N LYS A 44 -13.58 -6.05 3.57
CA LYS A 44 -13.53 -5.48 4.91
C LYS A 44 -12.92 -6.48 5.90
N GLY A 45 -12.03 -6.01 6.75
CA GLY A 45 -11.39 -6.86 7.75
C GLY A 45 -12.39 -7.53 8.69
N ASP A 46 -13.47 -6.83 9.03
CA ASP A 46 -14.53 -7.36 9.90
C ASP A 46 -15.32 -8.52 9.26
N GLU A 47 -15.32 -8.62 7.92
CA GLU A 47 -15.93 -9.73 7.18
C GLU A 47 -14.95 -10.92 7.01
N LEU A 48 -13.65 -10.62 6.98
CA LEU A 48 -12.60 -11.63 6.79
C LEU A 48 -12.20 -12.29 8.11
N PHE A 49 -12.14 -11.55 9.20
CA PHE A 49 -11.67 -12.06 10.48
C PHE A 49 -12.49 -13.25 11.01
N PRO A 50 -13.84 -13.26 10.97
CA PRO A 50 -14.62 -14.42 11.40
C PRO A 50 -14.31 -15.71 10.60
N LYS A 51 -13.95 -15.56 9.32
CA LYS A 51 -13.55 -16.70 8.47
C LYS A 51 -12.18 -17.24 8.87
N ILE A 52 -11.24 -16.35 9.19
CA ILE A 52 -9.92 -16.73 9.74
C ILE A 52 -10.09 -17.43 11.08
N GLU A 53 -10.91 -16.88 11.96
CA GLU A 53 -11.19 -17.45 13.28
C GLU A 53 -11.78 -18.86 13.18
N ALA A 54 -12.78 -19.04 12.31
CA ALA A 54 -13.39 -20.35 12.05
C ALA A 54 -12.37 -21.36 11.46
N HIS A 55 -11.50 -20.91 10.55
CA HIS A 55 -10.47 -21.76 9.98
C HIS A 55 -9.44 -22.21 11.02
N VAL A 56 -8.95 -21.28 11.83
CA VAL A 56 -7.98 -21.55 12.90
C VAL A 56 -8.57 -22.47 13.97
N ALA A 57 -9.86 -22.30 14.30
CA ALA A 57 -10.56 -23.14 15.26
C ALA A 57 -10.65 -24.61 14.81
N GLN A 58 -10.76 -24.88 13.51
CA GLN A 58 -10.74 -26.24 12.97
C GLN A 58 -9.42 -26.97 13.26
N ALA A 59 -8.32 -26.24 13.36
CA ALA A 59 -7.01 -26.77 13.75
C ALA A 59 -6.77 -26.77 15.27
N GLY A 60 -7.80 -26.48 16.08
CA GLY A 60 -7.70 -26.40 17.55
C GLY A 60 -7.02 -25.13 18.07
N GLY A 61 -6.81 -24.14 17.18
CA GLY A 61 -6.21 -22.85 17.53
C GLY A 61 -7.25 -21.79 17.92
N LYS A 62 -6.74 -20.61 18.28
CA LYS A 62 -7.54 -19.41 18.54
C LYS A 62 -6.94 -18.23 17.81
N ALA A 63 -7.74 -17.52 17.02
CA ALA A 63 -7.36 -16.24 16.45
C ALA A 63 -7.73 -15.08 17.36
N ILE A 64 -6.91 -14.03 17.36
CA ILE A 64 -7.14 -12.79 18.11
C ILE A 64 -6.85 -11.63 17.15
N LEU A 65 -7.83 -10.75 16.95
CA LEU A 65 -7.65 -9.55 16.18
C LEU A 65 -7.02 -8.45 17.06
N ASN A 66 -5.78 -8.14 16.82
CA ASN A 66 -5.08 -7.08 17.55
C ASN A 66 -5.38 -5.70 17.00
N HIS A 67 -5.49 -5.60 15.69
CA HIS A 67 -5.71 -4.33 14.99
C HIS A 67 -6.33 -4.60 13.62
N ASN A 68 -7.24 -3.71 13.21
CA ASN A 68 -7.81 -3.70 11.87
C ASN A 68 -7.86 -2.24 11.37
N THR A 69 -7.35 -2.02 10.17
CA THR A 69 -7.40 -0.72 9.49
C THR A 69 -7.97 -0.92 8.11
N SER A 70 -8.94 -0.13 7.73
CA SER A 70 -9.48 -0.16 6.37
C SER A 70 -8.41 0.24 5.35
N PRO A 71 -8.42 -0.33 4.15
CA PRO A 71 -7.56 0.11 3.06
C PRO A 71 -7.78 1.59 2.74
N CYS A 72 -6.68 2.31 2.51
CA CYS A 72 -6.74 3.66 1.95
C CYS A 72 -6.79 3.53 0.43
N TYR A 73 -7.95 3.85 -0.16
CA TYR A 73 -8.18 3.71 -1.58
C TYR A 73 -9.00 4.85 -2.15
N LYS A 74 -8.58 5.37 -3.30
CA LYS A 74 -9.30 6.33 -4.09
C LYS A 74 -9.41 5.85 -5.53
N PRO A 75 -10.62 5.82 -6.13
CA PRO A 75 -10.80 5.38 -7.51
C PRO A 75 -10.00 6.21 -8.49
N ALA A 76 -9.40 5.54 -9.48
CA ALA A 76 -8.52 6.17 -10.46
C ALA A 76 -9.23 7.18 -11.40
N ASP A 77 -10.54 7.09 -11.51
CA ASP A 77 -11.38 7.93 -12.36
C ASP A 77 -11.84 9.25 -11.70
N THR A 78 -11.47 9.47 -10.44
CA THR A 78 -11.75 10.72 -9.75
C THR A 78 -10.99 11.90 -10.33
N GLN A 79 -11.53 13.12 -10.18
CA GLN A 79 -10.89 14.33 -10.73
C GLN A 79 -9.53 14.61 -10.08
N GLU A 80 -9.41 14.35 -8.79
CA GLU A 80 -8.15 14.53 -8.06
C GLU A 80 -7.05 13.62 -8.60
N ILE A 81 -7.35 12.33 -8.82
CA ILE A 81 -6.36 11.40 -9.39
C ILE A 81 -5.98 11.81 -10.82
N LYS A 82 -6.96 12.19 -11.63
CA LYS A 82 -6.69 12.69 -13.00
C LYS A 82 -5.80 13.94 -12.98
N THR A 83 -6.03 14.86 -12.04
CA THR A 83 -5.20 16.07 -11.89
C THR A 83 -3.77 15.72 -11.50
N LEU A 84 -3.57 14.80 -10.56
CA LEU A 84 -2.25 14.33 -10.16
C LEU A 84 -1.51 13.65 -11.32
N LEU A 85 -2.20 12.79 -12.08
CA LEU A 85 -1.64 12.13 -13.25
C LEU A 85 -1.28 13.13 -14.36
N ALA A 86 -2.14 14.13 -14.61
CA ALA A 86 -1.86 15.17 -15.59
C ALA A 86 -0.60 15.99 -15.24
N ALA A 87 -0.39 16.28 -13.95
CA ALA A 87 0.83 16.94 -13.48
C ALA A 87 2.06 16.06 -13.69
N TYR A 88 1.96 14.76 -13.41
CA TYR A 88 3.02 13.79 -13.67
C TYR A 88 3.35 13.73 -15.18
N ASP A 89 2.34 13.54 -16.02
CA ASP A 89 2.48 13.44 -17.49
C ASP A 89 3.15 14.69 -18.07
N HIS A 90 2.72 15.87 -17.60
CA HIS A 90 3.26 17.15 -18.04
C HIS A 90 4.77 17.30 -17.75
N VAL A 91 5.21 16.88 -16.57
CA VAL A 91 6.62 17.06 -16.15
C VAL A 91 7.52 15.96 -16.69
N THR A 92 7.02 14.73 -16.78
CA THR A 92 7.83 13.57 -17.18
C THR A 92 7.82 13.34 -18.68
N GLY A 93 6.77 13.76 -19.38
CA GLY A 93 6.50 13.38 -20.76
C GLY A 93 6.03 11.93 -20.92
N GLU A 94 5.79 11.23 -19.83
CA GLU A 94 5.34 9.84 -19.79
C GLU A 94 3.90 9.78 -19.31
N LYS A 95 3.17 8.73 -19.68
CA LYS A 95 1.80 8.51 -19.22
C LYS A 95 1.81 7.85 -17.82
N GLY A 96 1.38 8.60 -16.82
CA GLY A 96 1.21 8.11 -15.46
C GLY A 96 0.08 7.07 -15.37
N VAL A 97 0.34 6.03 -14.60
CA VAL A 97 -0.67 4.99 -14.29
C VAL A 97 -0.75 4.85 -12.77
N PRO A 98 -1.93 5.02 -12.16
CA PRO A 98 -2.09 4.80 -10.75
C PRO A 98 -1.92 3.32 -10.43
N TYR A 99 -1.41 3.02 -9.24
CA TYR A 99 -1.22 1.65 -8.79
C TYR A 99 -1.48 1.53 -7.30
N THR A 100 -1.71 0.33 -6.85
CA THR A 100 -1.85 0.01 -5.43
C THR A 100 -0.57 -0.62 -4.89
N ILE A 101 -0.33 -0.42 -3.61
CA ILE A 101 0.76 -1.07 -2.87
C ILE A 101 0.21 -1.78 -1.64
N GLY A 102 0.83 -2.87 -1.25
CA GLY A 102 0.49 -3.57 -0.01
C GLY A 102 1.01 -2.87 1.25
N GLY A 103 1.77 -1.77 1.11
CA GLY A 103 2.28 -0.96 2.21
C GLY A 103 1.28 0.07 2.71
N GLY A 104 1.49 0.56 3.93
CA GLY A 104 0.75 1.70 4.45
C GLY A 104 1.59 2.97 4.37
N THR A 105 0.96 4.09 4.02
CA THR A 105 1.57 5.42 4.06
C THR A 105 0.83 6.33 5.04
N TYR A 106 1.26 7.56 5.21
CA TYR A 106 0.57 8.56 6.02
C TYR A 106 -0.86 8.84 5.53
N ALA A 107 -1.15 8.59 4.24
CA ALA A 107 -2.47 8.75 3.65
C ALA A 107 -3.57 8.00 4.42
N LYS A 108 -3.26 6.85 5.02
CA LYS A 108 -4.22 6.06 5.82
C LYS A 108 -4.79 6.77 7.05
N HIS A 109 -4.22 7.88 7.46
CA HIS A 109 -4.68 8.67 8.61
C HIS A 109 -5.66 9.79 8.22
N PHE A 110 -6.00 9.90 6.96
CA PHE A 110 -6.88 10.91 6.41
C PHE A 110 -8.00 10.26 5.60
N ASP A 111 -9.22 10.72 5.76
CA ASP A 111 -10.40 10.14 5.09
C ASP A 111 -10.39 10.33 3.56
N ASN A 112 -9.77 11.40 3.09
CA ASN A 112 -9.72 11.75 1.67
C ASN A 112 -8.28 12.03 1.22
N ALA A 113 -7.46 11.00 1.23
CA ALA A 113 -6.05 11.11 0.87
C ALA A 113 -5.62 10.00 -0.08
N VAL A 114 -4.54 10.25 -0.77
CA VAL A 114 -3.85 9.31 -1.63
C VAL A 114 -2.34 9.51 -1.49
N ALA A 115 -1.59 8.43 -1.56
CA ALA A 115 -0.13 8.53 -1.62
C ALA A 115 0.29 8.98 -3.03
N PHE A 116 1.14 10.00 -3.08
CA PHE A 116 1.72 10.52 -4.30
C PHE A 116 3.16 10.90 -3.99
N GLY A 117 4.08 10.07 -4.41
CA GLY A 117 5.45 10.09 -3.91
C GLY A 117 6.50 10.45 -4.96
N PRO A 118 7.76 10.73 -4.52
CA PRO A 118 8.86 11.15 -5.37
C PRO A 118 9.55 9.99 -6.11
N HIS A 119 9.09 8.77 -5.93
CA HIS A 119 9.65 7.62 -6.61
C HIS A 119 9.10 7.50 -8.03
N PHE A 120 9.99 7.31 -8.98
CA PHE A 120 9.65 7.14 -10.40
C PHE A 120 9.83 5.68 -10.79
N ARG A 121 8.73 4.94 -11.00
CA ARG A 121 8.78 3.54 -11.42
C ARG A 121 9.46 3.40 -12.78
N GLY A 122 10.34 2.41 -12.90
CA GLY A 122 11.06 2.14 -14.15
C GLY A 122 12.25 3.05 -14.41
N MET A 123 12.50 4.06 -13.58
CA MET A 123 13.72 4.85 -13.65
C MET A 123 14.90 4.07 -13.05
N PRO A 124 16.12 4.27 -13.59
CA PRO A 124 17.31 3.69 -13.02
C PRO A 124 17.49 4.08 -11.53
N ASN A 125 17.92 3.13 -10.72
CA ASN A 125 18.30 3.43 -9.33
C ASN A 125 19.51 4.37 -9.34
N PRO A 126 19.43 5.59 -8.77
CA PRO A 126 20.51 6.57 -8.80
C PRO A 126 21.76 6.13 -8.05
N CYS A 127 21.65 5.17 -7.15
CA CYS A 127 22.75 4.66 -6.33
C CYS A 127 23.38 3.39 -6.87
N GLY A 128 22.86 2.88 -7.99
CA GLY A 128 23.28 1.63 -8.60
C GLY A 128 22.46 0.42 -8.14
N GLU A 129 22.61 -0.66 -8.86
CA GLU A 129 21.87 -1.91 -8.61
C GLU A 129 22.21 -2.48 -7.21
N GLY A 130 21.16 -2.81 -6.45
CA GLY A 130 21.27 -3.40 -5.11
C GLY A 130 21.83 -2.46 -4.03
N LYS A 131 21.82 -1.16 -4.24
CA LYS A 131 22.24 -0.14 -3.27
C LYS A 131 21.19 0.94 -3.13
N GLY A 132 21.14 1.56 -1.95
CA GLY A 132 20.31 2.74 -1.72
C GLY A 132 18.82 2.50 -1.83
N GLU A 133 18.35 1.26 -1.73
CA GLU A 133 16.94 0.91 -1.82
C GLU A 133 16.18 1.38 -0.58
N GLU A 134 14.86 1.50 -0.73
CA GLU A 134 13.96 1.89 0.36
C GLU A 134 14.14 0.98 1.59
N HIS A 135 14.18 1.59 2.77
CA HIS A 135 14.37 0.91 4.06
C HIS A 135 15.75 0.27 4.28
N MET A 136 16.72 0.54 3.43
CA MET A 136 18.10 0.09 3.62
C MET A 136 18.93 1.14 4.37
N PRO A 137 20.00 0.75 5.10
CA PRO A 137 20.83 1.69 5.83
C PRO A 137 21.54 2.76 4.97
N ASP A 138 21.68 2.46 3.68
CA ASP A 138 22.30 3.31 2.67
C ASP A 138 21.27 3.95 1.72
N GLU A 139 19.98 4.00 2.13
CA GLU A 139 18.89 4.58 1.33
C GLU A 139 19.27 5.93 0.74
N CYS A 140 19.07 6.08 -0.56
CA CYS A 140 19.46 7.27 -1.29
C CYS A 140 18.42 7.68 -2.33
N ASN A 141 18.49 8.95 -2.77
CA ASN A 141 17.69 9.43 -3.88
C ASN A 141 18.51 10.41 -4.73
N SER A 142 18.15 10.58 -5.99
CA SER A 142 18.75 11.56 -6.89
C SER A 142 18.18 12.95 -6.64
N VAL A 143 19.06 13.95 -6.57
CA VAL A 143 18.65 15.37 -6.52
C VAL A 143 17.81 15.73 -7.74
N ASP A 144 18.16 15.22 -8.93
CA ASP A 144 17.39 15.47 -10.15
C ASP A 144 15.97 14.88 -10.05
N TYR A 145 15.82 13.68 -9.47
CA TYR A 145 14.50 13.09 -9.24
C TYR A 145 13.71 13.88 -8.20
N MET A 146 14.34 14.33 -7.14
CA MET A 146 13.70 15.18 -6.13
C MET A 146 13.24 16.52 -6.73
N MET A 147 14.05 17.15 -7.59
CA MET A 147 13.68 18.39 -8.27
C MET A 147 12.56 18.19 -9.30
N LYS A 148 12.54 17.03 -9.96
CA LYS A 148 11.43 16.64 -10.85
C LYS A 148 10.15 16.42 -10.06
N ALA A 149 10.23 15.69 -8.93
CA ALA A 149 9.10 15.49 -8.02
C ALA A 149 8.56 16.81 -7.46
N LEU A 150 9.44 17.75 -7.08
CA LEU A 150 9.03 19.07 -6.60
C LEU A 150 8.21 19.84 -7.65
N LYS A 151 8.61 19.79 -8.92
CA LYS A 151 7.83 20.41 -10.02
C LYS A 151 6.44 19.77 -10.15
N ILE A 152 6.38 18.44 -10.07
CA ILE A 152 5.11 17.71 -10.11
C ILE A 152 4.23 18.13 -8.94
N TYR A 153 4.76 18.22 -7.71
CA TYR A 153 3.98 18.64 -6.54
C TYR A 153 3.43 20.07 -6.68
N ILE A 154 4.23 21.02 -7.17
CA ILE A 154 3.76 22.40 -7.37
C ILE A 154 2.59 22.43 -8.36
N ILE A 155 2.72 21.78 -9.50
CA ILE A 155 1.66 21.73 -10.52
C ILE A 155 0.43 21.00 -9.98
N SER A 156 0.63 19.90 -9.25
CA SER A 156 -0.45 19.14 -8.63
C SER A 156 -1.23 19.98 -7.63
N LEU A 157 -0.55 20.72 -6.75
CA LEU A 157 -1.20 21.57 -5.75
C LEU A 157 -2.02 22.70 -6.40
N ILE A 158 -1.47 23.32 -7.45
CA ILE A 158 -2.20 24.35 -8.22
C ILE A 158 -3.46 23.71 -8.83
N GLY A 159 -3.31 22.59 -9.56
CA GLY A 159 -4.43 21.93 -10.21
C GLY A 159 -5.50 21.42 -9.25
N LEU A 160 -5.08 20.88 -8.08
CA LEU A 160 -6.05 20.45 -7.05
C LEU A 160 -6.81 21.63 -6.44
N ASN A 161 -6.14 22.76 -6.24
CA ASN A 161 -6.79 23.98 -5.71
C ASN A 161 -7.82 24.60 -6.68
N GLU A 162 -7.72 24.29 -7.97
CA GLU A 162 -8.68 24.73 -8.99
C GLU A 162 -9.91 23.82 -9.08
N LEU A 163 -9.87 22.65 -8.45
CA LEU A 163 -11.04 21.77 -8.40
C LEU A 163 -12.10 22.36 -7.47
N SER A 164 -13.31 22.50 -7.98
CA SER A 164 -14.48 22.77 -7.13
C SER A 164 -14.86 21.47 -6.40
N LEU A 165 -14.47 21.37 -5.15
CA LEU A 165 -14.75 20.24 -4.26
C LEU A 165 -16.05 20.48 -3.50
#